data_9e1e56cd94ed1a1b0611fb5643261388
#
_entry.id   9e1e56cd94ed1a1b0611fb5643261388
#
_cell.length_a   1.000
_cell.length_b   1.000
_cell.length_c   1.000
_cell.angle_alpha   90.00
_cell.angle_beta   90.00
_cell.angle_gamma   90.00
#
_symmetry.space_group_name_H-M   'P 1'
#
loop_
_entity.id
_entity.type
_entity.pdbx_description
1 polymer ?
#
loop_
_entity_poly.entity_id
_entity_poly.type
_entity_poly.pdbx_seq_one_letter_code
_entity_poly.pdbx_strand_id
1 'polypeptide(L)'
;HDISVDDIAKAVGVSRSHLYRVFMSNVGQSPIDYLTNYRVSEACSLLKNSGLSIAEIAVSVGFFDQFYFSRVFKKVKGVPPSKYLSTLEKENGAAQIHNA
;
A
#
# COMPACT_ATOMS: atom_id res chain seq x y z
N HIS A 1 11.44 -2.56 4.53
CA HIS A 1 12.44 -3.24 3.71
C HIS A 1 12.13 -3.16 2.23
N ASP A 2 13.19 -3.05 1.46
CA ASP A 2 13.11 -2.91 0.03
C ASP A 2 13.05 -4.25 -0.68
N ILE A 3 11.94 -4.95 -0.54
CA ILE A 3 11.73 -6.14 -1.34
C ILE A 3 11.23 -5.67 -2.72
N SER A 4 11.99 -6.00 -3.75
CA SER A 4 11.61 -5.72 -5.13
C SER A 4 11.02 -6.96 -5.79
N VAL A 5 10.42 -6.75 -6.97
CA VAL A 5 9.92 -7.87 -7.77
C VAL A 5 11.08 -8.81 -8.15
N ASP A 6 12.27 -8.24 -8.42
CA ASP A 6 13.46 -9.06 -8.71
C ASP A 6 13.84 -9.93 -7.53
N ASP A 7 13.77 -9.41 -6.30
CA ASP A 7 14.07 -10.18 -5.10
C ASP A 7 13.10 -11.35 -4.94
N ILE A 8 11.82 -11.12 -5.19
CA ILE A 8 10.81 -12.17 -5.12
C ILE A 8 11.10 -13.24 -6.17
N ALA A 9 11.37 -12.82 -7.41
CA ALA A 9 11.66 -13.76 -8.49
C ALA A 9 12.89 -14.61 -8.18
N LYS A 10 13.95 -14.02 -7.64
CA LYS A 10 15.14 -14.74 -7.23
C LYS A 10 14.85 -15.73 -6.11
N ALA A 11 14.09 -15.31 -5.11
CA ALA A 11 13.76 -16.14 -3.96
C ALA A 11 13.01 -17.41 -4.35
N VAL A 12 12.11 -17.32 -5.35
CA VAL A 12 11.35 -18.47 -5.81
C VAL A 12 11.99 -19.17 -7.01
N GLY A 13 13.13 -18.68 -7.50
CA GLY A 13 13.89 -19.33 -8.57
C GLY A 13 13.27 -19.24 -9.95
N VAL A 14 12.55 -18.16 -10.24
CA VAL A 14 11.90 -17.96 -11.54
C VAL A 14 12.30 -16.62 -12.16
N SER A 15 12.06 -16.47 -13.47
CA SER A 15 12.28 -15.20 -14.15
C SER A 15 11.17 -14.21 -13.82
N ARG A 16 11.43 -12.91 -14.05
CA ARG A 16 10.42 -11.87 -13.87
C ARG A 16 9.20 -12.12 -14.75
N SER A 17 9.41 -12.54 -16.00
CA SER A 17 8.32 -12.82 -16.93
C SER A 17 7.45 -13.96 -16.45
N HIS A 18 8.05 -15.01 -15.93
CA HIS A 18 7.31 -16.15 -15.38
C HIS A 18 6.50 -15.72 -14.15
N LEU A 19 7.13 -14.96 -13.25
CA LEU A 19 6.47 -14.44 -12.06
C LEU A 19 5.26 -13.58 -12.45
N TYR A 20 5.43 -12.71 -13.45
CA TYR A 20 4.34 -11.89 -13.96
C TYR A 20 3.16 -12.74 -14.42
N ARG A 21 3.42 -13.77 -15.22
CA ARG A 21 2.35 -14.63 -15.74
C ARG A 21 1.62 -15.37 -14.62
N VAL A 22 2.36 -15.86 -13.63
CA VAL A 22 1.76 -16.55 -12.47
C VAL A 22 0.85 -15.62 -11.70
N PHE A 23 1.32 -14.39 -11.41
CA PHE A 23 0.51 -13.43 -10.68
C PHE A 23 -0.74 -13.03 -11.45
N MET A 24 -0.61 -12.75 -12.76
CA MET A 24 -1.77 -12.36 -13.55
C MET A 24 -2.81 -13.49 -13.63
N SER A 25 -2.36 -14.73 -13.71
CA SER A 25 -3.26 -15.88 -13.79
C SER A 25 -3.95 -16.21 -12.48
N ASN A 26 -3.23 -16.10 -11.36
CA ASN A 26 -3.72 -16.55 -10.05
C ASN A 26 -4.25 -15.44 -9.16
N VAL A 27 -3.72 -14.23 -9.29
CA VAL A 27 -4.04 -13.10 -8.43
C VAL A 27 -4.81 -12.00 -9.19
N GLY A 28 -4.66 -11.95 -10.51
CA GLY A 28 -5.30 -10.90 -11.31
C GLY A 28 -4.56 -9.58 -11.28
N GLN A 29 -3.36 -9.53 -10.72
CA GLN A 29 -2.52 -8.34 -10.63
C GLN A 29 -1.10 -8.69 -11.03
N SER A 30 -0.35 -7.69 -11.53
CA SER A 30 1.07 -7.87 -11.72
C SER A 30 1.78 -7.92 -10.36
N PRO A 31 2.97 -8.53 -10.28
CA PRO A 31 3.73 -8.56 -9.03
C PRO A 31 4.00 -7.15 -8.46
N ILE A 32 4.30 -6.17 -9.32
CA ILE A 32 4.57 -4.81 -8.85
C ILE A 32 3.29 -4.16 -8.29
N ASP A 33 2.16 -4.37 -8.92
CA ASP A 33 0.90 -3.83 -8.43
C ASP A 33 0.50 -4.48 -7.11
N TYR A 34 0.67 -5.79 -7.01
CA TYR A 34 0.43 -6.51 -5.76
C TYR A 34 1.30 -5.97 -4.64
N LEU A 35 2.60 -5.79 -4.89
CA LEU A 35 3.53 -5.27 -3.90
C LEU A 35 3.17 -3.84 -3.50
N THR A 36 2.80 -3.00 -4.47
CA THR A 36 2.39 -1.62 -4.21
C THR A 36 1.14 -1.58 -3.32
N ASN A 37 0.14 -2.39 -3.64
CA ASN A 37 -1.08 -2.45 -2.84
C ASN A 37 -0.81 -2.97 -1.44
N TYR A 38 0.08 -3.95 -1.30
CA TYR A 38 0.49 -4.46 0.00
C TYR A 38 1.17 -3.37 0.85
N ARG A 39 2.10 -2.63 0.25
CA ARG A 39 2.80 -1.53 0.95
C ARG A 39 1.85 -0.43 1.39
N VAL A 40 0.89 -0.08 0.54
CA VAL A 40 -0.13 0.92 0.89
C VAL A 40 -1.02 0.41 2.01
N SER A 41 -1.38 -0.86 2.00
CA SER A 41 -2.16 -1.48 3.08
C SER A 41 -1.42 -1.43 4.41
N GLU A 42 -0.12 -1.72 4.41
CA GLU A 42 0.72 -1.61 5.60
C GLU A 42 0.78 -0.16 6.09
N ALA A 43 0.87 0.80 5.15
CA ALA A 43 0.86 2.22 5.50
C ALA A 43 -0.44 2.63 6.18
N CYS A 44 -1.57 2.13 5.69
CA CYS A 44 -2.87 2.39 6.32
C CYS A 44 -2.90 1.93 7.77
N SER A 45 -2.36 0.77 8.04
CA SER A 45 -2.26 0.22 9.38
C SER A 45 -1.40 1.11 10.29
N LEU A 46 -0.25 1.57 9.78
CA LEU A 46 0.63 2.46 10.53
C LEU A 46 0.01 3.83 10.76
N LEU A 47 -0.72 4.36 9.81
CA LEU A 47 -1.45 5.62 9.98
C LEU A 47 -2.45 5.54 11.13
N LYS A 48 -3.11 4.42 11.27
CA LYS A 48 -4.10 4.21 12.34
C LYS A 48 -3.47 3.98 13.70
N ASN A 49 -2.36 3.24 13.76
CA ASN A 49 -1.93 2.60 15.00
C ASN A 49 -0.55 3.01 15.51
N SER A 50 0.26 3.74 14.73
CA SER A 50 1.65 3.93 15.13
C SER A 50 2.01 5.31 15.67
N GLY A 51 1.29 6.34 15.27
CA GLY A 51 1.69 7.71 15.61
C GLY A 51 2.91 8.20 14.85
N LEU A 52 3.45 7.42 13.92
CA LEU A 52 4.59 7.81 13.11
C LEU A 52 4.22 8.94 12.13
N SER A 53 5.21 9.75 11.77
CA SER A 53 5.02 10.75 10.73
C SER A 53 4.85 10.09 9.37
N ILE A 54 4.31 10.84 8.40
CA ILE A 54 4.16 10.33 7.04
C ILE A 54 5.52 9.95 6.43
N ALA A 55 6.55 10.75 6.68
CA ALA A 55 7.90 10.45 6.23
C ALA A 55 8.41 9.13 6.81
N GLU A 56 8.19 8.92 8.10
CA GLU A 56 8.60 7.67 8.76
C GLU A 56 7.82 6.48 8.23
N ILE A 57 6.53 6.64 8.01
CA ILE A 57 5.69 5.58 7.45
C ILE A 57 6.17 5.22 6.04
N ALA A 58 6.43 6.22 5.19
CA ALA A 58 6.91 5.99 3.83
C ALA A 58 8.15 5.11 3.82
N VAL A 59 9.14 5.44 4.66
CA VAL A 59 10.37 4.64 4.77
C VAL A 59 10.06 3.24 5.30
N SER A 60 9.22 3.15 6.33
CA SER A 60 8.89 1.87 6.97
C SER A 60 8.25 0.87 6.01
N VAL A 61 7.46 1.35 5.05
CA VAL A 61 6.78 0.47 4.10
C VAL A 61 7.53 0.33 2.77
N GLY A 62 8.75 0.88 2.67
CA GLY A 62 9.63 0.63 1.54
C GLY A 62 9.67 1.70 0.46
N PHE A 63 9.28 2.93 0.77
CA PHE A 63 9.43 4.06 -0.14
C PHE A 63 10.58 4.95 0.31
N PHE A 64 11.44 5.36 -0.61
CA PHE A 64 12.54 6.26 -0.29
C PHE A 64 12.09 7.71 -0.17
N ASP A 65 11.05 8.09 -0.93
CA ASP A 65 10.60 9.47 -1.06
C ASP A 65 9.16 9.58 -0.60
N GLN A 66 8.92 10.39 0.43
CA GLN A 66 7.58 10.57 0.98
C GLN A 66 6.62 11.22 -0.04
N PHE A 67 7.13 12.02 -0.96
CA PHE A 67 6.27 12.66 -1.96
C PHE A 67 5.81 11.64 -3.00
N TYR A 68 6.70 10.75 -3.42
CA TYR A 68 6.32 9.65 -4.29
C TYR A 68 5.34 8.71 -3.59
N PHE A 69 5.62 8.36 -2.33
CA PHE A 69 4.72 7.57 -1.51
C PHE A 69 3.32 8.19 -1.46
N SER A 70 3.24 9.49 -1.22
CA SER A 70 1.95 10.19 -1.13
C SER A 70 1.17 10.14 -2.44
N ARG A 71 1.86 10.26 -3.58
CA ARG A 71 1.22 10.13 -4.89
C ARG A 71 0.67 8.72 -5.14
N VAL A 72 1.46 7.71 -4.80
CA VAL A 72 1.04 6.31 -4.95
C VAL A 72 -0.13 6.01 -4.01
N PHE A 73 -0.03 6.44 -2.78
CA PHE A 73 -1.09 6.25 -1.78
C PHE A 73 -2.41 6.87 -2.27
N LYS A 74 -2.36 8.11 -2.75
CA LYS A 74 -3.54 8.81 -3.27
C LYS A 74 -4.14 8.06 -4.47
N LYS A 75 -3.29 7.53 -5.35
CA LYS A 75 -3.76 6.76 -6.50
C LYS A 75 -4.51 5.50 -6.06
N VAL A 76 -4.03 4.82 -5.03
CA VAL A 76 -4.62 3.57 -4.55
C VAL A 76 -5.84 3.83 -3.68
N LYS A 77 -5.77 4.80 -2.78
CA LYS A 77 -6.82 5.05 -1.77
C LYS A 77 -7.76 6.21 -2.11
N GLY A 78 -7.44 7.01 -3.11
CA GLY A 78 -8.26 8.14 -3.51
C GLY A 78 -8.02 9.42 -2.72
N VAL A 79 -7.29 9.36 -1.61
CA VAL A 79 -6.93 10.53 -0.79
C VAL A 79 -5.48 10.41 -0.37
N PRO A 80 -4.78 11.53 -0.13
CA PRO A 80 -3.41 11.47 0.35
C PRO A 80 -3.34 10.93 1.78
N PRO A 81 -2.17 10.41 2.21
CA PRO A 81 -2.02 9.87 3.56
C PRO A 81 -2.41 10.85 4.66
N SER A 82 -2.11 12.14 4.47
CA SER A 82 -2.42 13.18 5.44
C SER A 82 -3.91 13.33 5.71
N LYS A 83 -4.76 12.90 4.80
CA LYS A 83 -6.22 13.03 4.92
C LYS A 83 -6.92 11.69 5.13
N TYR A 84 -6.16 10.60 5.13
CA TYR A 84 -6.76 9.27 5.18
C TYR A 84 -7.56 9.04 6.46
N LEU A 85 -7.00 9.38 7.62
CA LEU A 85 -7.69 9.16 8.90
C LEU A 85 -8.97 9.99 9.00
N SER A 86 -8.95 11.24 8.56
CA SER A 86 -10.15 12.07 8.61
C SER A 86 -11.25 11.54 7.67
N THR A 87 -10.86 10.94 6.54
CA THR A 87 -11.80 10.29 5.65
C THR A 87 -12.47 9.09 6.32
N LEU A 88 -11.69 8.26 7.03
CA LEU A 88 -12.23 7.13 7.79
C LEU A 88 -13.17 7.59 8.90
N GLU A 89 -12.81 8.65 9.61
CA GLU A 89 -13.67 9.20 10.67
C GLU A 89 -15.01 9.67 10.13
N LYS A 90 -15.03 10.31 8.97
CA LYS A 90 -16.25 10.73 8.32
C LYS A 90 -17.13 9.54 7.92
N GLU A 91 -16.52 8.50 7.36
CA GLU A 91 -17.23 7.29 6.98
C GLU A 91 -17.81 6.59 8.20
N ASN A 92 -17.01 6.46 9.27
CA ASN A 92 -17.46 5.84 10.50
C ASN A 92 -18.57 6.65 11.17
N GLY A 93 -18.44 7.97 11.17
CA GLY A 93 -19.49 8.87 11.69
C GLY A 93 -20.78 8.73 10.92
N ALA A 94 -20.71 8.69 9.59
CA ALA A 94 -21.89 8.49 8.74
C ALA A 94 -22.53 7.13 9.00
N ALA A 95 -21.71 6.08 9.14
CA ALA A 95 -22.20 4.74 9.44
C ALA A 95 -22.88 4.69 10.79
N GLN A 96 -22.33 5.33 11.81
CA GLN A 96 -22.91 5.39 13.14
C GLN A 96 -24.25 6.11 13.14
N ILE A 97 -24.33 7.24 12.44
CA ILE A 97 -25.59 7.98 12.30
C ILE A 97 -26.64 7.13 11.59
N HIS A 98 -26.22 6.39 10.58
CA HIS A 98 -27.11 5.57 9.79
C HIS A 98 -27.69 4.39 10.60
N ASN A 99 -26.93 3.89 11.57
CA ASN A 99 -27.31 2.78 12.41
C ASN A 99 -28.05 3.19 13.68
N ALA A 100 -28.10 4.46 13.92
CA ALA A 100 -28.85 5.00 15.05
C ALA A 100 -30.32 5.16 14.69
#